data_824ebcec3b6175778984b942e665dd02
#
_entry.id   824ebcec3b6175778984b942e665dd02
#
_cell.length_a   1.000
_cell.length_b   1.000
_cell.length_c   1.000
_cell.angle_alpha   90.00
_cell.angle_beta   90.00
_cell.angle_gamma   90.00
#
_symmetry.space_group_name_H-M   'P 1'
#
loop_
_entity.id
_entity.type
_entity.pdbx_description
1 polymer ?
#
loop_
_entity_poly.entity_id
_entity_poly.type
_entity_poly.pdbx_seq_one_letter_code
_entity_poly.pdbx_strand_id
1 'polypeptide(L)'
;LDGKFAGSTGDAGKIFDKIDTIETEYDLRKTMGSLAGNVYANMNQREEDIAETFENSLNLMQNSTNNTKENVKINIKKGKSETTEDTDGVVGYNSETVGVLALREVERTYKNTFGYSLGYTHTNFEFKDGNSSEEDVDTIQLGLHNKYRSNDWILRNDLTGRVSIHNIDRNLDWSNVGR
;
A
#
# COMPACT_ATOMS: atom_id res chain seq x y z
N LEU A 1 -11.20 -12.76 -34.90
CA LEU A 1 -12.11 -13.14 -33.78
C LEU A 1 -13.56 -13.13 -34.25
N ASP A 2 -13.81 -13.78 -35.39
CA ASP A 2 -15.14 -13.77 -35.99
C ASP A 2 -16.13 -14.64 -35.17
N GLY A 3 -17.20 -14.00 -34.71
CA GLY A 3 -18.51 -14.63 -34.60
C GLY A 3 -18.87 -15.33 -33.28
N LYS A 4 -18.04 -15.44 -32.26
CA LYS A 4 -18.41 -16.13 -31.01
C LYS A 4 -19.18 -15.29 -29.99
N PHE A 5 -19.18 -13.96 -30.16
CA PHE A 5 -19.81 -13.04 -29.22
C PHE A 5 -21.05 -12.30 -29.78
N ALA A 6 -21.35 -12.54 -31.06
CA ALA A 6 -22.57 -12.03 -31.70
C ALA A 6 -23.80 -12.71 -31.06
N GLY A 7 -24.37 -12.05 -30.05
CA GLY A 7 -25.57 -12.51 -29.35
C GLY A 7 -25.58 -12.35 -27.87
N SER A 8 -24.50 -11.82 -27.24
CA SER A 8 -24.55 -11.45 -25.83
C SER A 8 -25.41 -10.20 -25.66
N THR A 9 -26.40 -10.28 -24.79
CA THR A 9 -27.33 -9.16 -24.46
C THR A 9 -26.96 -8.58 -23.09
N GLY A 10 -27.29 -7.31 -22.85
CA GLY A 10 -27.02 -6.63 -21.59
C GLY A 10 -25.63 -5.96 -21.56
N ASP A 11 -25.07 -5.79 -20.36
CA ASP A 11 -23.80 -5.06 -20.18
C ASP A 11 -22.60 -5.79 -20.77
N ALA A 12 -22.62 -7.13 -20.79
CA ALA A 12 -21.59 -7.92 -21.45
C ALA A 12 -21.58 -7.68 -22.98
N GLY A 13 -22.74 -7.58 -23.62
CA GLY A 13 -22.84 -7.22 -25.04
C GLY A 13 -22.21 -5.88 -25.36
N LYS A 14 -22.50 -4.86 -24.55
CA LYS A 14 -21.90 -3.52 -24.71
C LYS A 14 -20.38 -3.51 -24.55
N ILE A 15 -19.85 -4.37 -23.66
CA ILE A 15 -18.39 -4.52 -23.48
C ILE A 15 -17.78 -5.12 -24.76
N PHE A 16 -18.35 -6.20 -25.28
CA PHE A 16 -17.84 -6.85 -26.50
C PHE A 16 -17.93 -5.96 -27.73
N ASP A 17 -19.07 -5.25 -27.91
CA ASP A 17 -19.22 -4.29 -28.99
C ASP A 17 -18.14 -3.19 -28.96
N LYS A 18 -17.73 -2.75 -27.76
CA LYS A 18 -16.65 -1.78 -27.62
C LYS A 18 -15.27 -2.37 -27.87
N ILE A 19 -15.00 -3.61 -27.43
CA ILE A 19 -13.74 -4.31 -27.69
C ILE A 19 -13.54 -4.47 -29.20
N ASP A 20 -14.60 -4.76 -29.96
CA ASP A 20 -14.54 -4.91 -31.42
C ASP A 20 -14.24 -3.57 -32.15
N THR A 21 -14.39 -2.42 -31.49
CA THR A 21 -14.04 -1.11 -32.05
C THR A 21 -12.59 -0.68 -31.75
N ILE A 22 -11.82 -1.48 -31.01
CA ILE A 22 -10.44 -1.15 -30.66
C ILE A 22 -9.54 -1.39 -31.89
N GLU A 23 -8.90 -0.33 -32.40
CA GLU A 23 -8.08 -0.37 -33.60
C GLU A 23 -6.60 -0.67 -33.34
N THR A 24 -6.10 -0.41 -32.11
CA THR A 24 -4.68 -0.60 -31.78
C THR A 24 -4.45 -1.73 -30.78
N GLU A 25 -3.34 -2.45 -30.97
CA GLU A 25 -2.91 -3.49 -30.02
C GLU A 25 -2.66 -2.91 -28.61
N TYR A 26 -2.16 -1.70 -28.53
CA TYR A 26 -1.92 -1.00 -27.27
C TYR A 26 -3.23 -0.78 -26.50
N ASP A 27 -4.25 -0.24 -27.15
CA ASP A 27 -5.56 0.03 -26.53
C ASP A 27 -6.26 -1.27 -26.14
N LEU A 28 -6.12 -2.32 -26.95
CA LEU A 28 -6.64 -3.64 -26.62
C LEU A 28 -6.00 -4.21 -25.37
N ARG A 29 -4.66 -4.18 -25.26
CA ARG A 29 -3.94 -4.66 -24.07
C ARG A 29 -4.31 -3.86 -22.82
N LYS A 30 -4.40 -2.54 -22.94
CA LYS A 30 -4.81 -1.65 -21.85
C LYS A 30 -6.23 -1.98 -21.36
N THR A 31 -7.17 -2.14 -22.30
CA THR A 31 -8.55 -2.48 -21.98
C THR A 31 -8.66 -3.87 -21.33
N MET A 32 -7.97 -4.87 -21.87
CA MET A 32 -7.96 -6.22 -21.31
C MET A 32 -7.30 -6.26 -19.93
N GLY A 33 -6.19 -5.53 -19.73
CA GLY A 33 -5.55 -5.38 -18.42
C GLY A 33 -6.48 -4.74 -17.39
N SER A 34 -7.17 -3.68 -17.78
CA SER A 34 -8.15 -3.00 -16.95
C SER A 34 -9.33 -3.91 -16.58
N LEU A 35 -9.85 -4.70 -17.52
CA LEU A 35 -10.90 -5.70 -17.24
C LEU A 35 -10.40 -6.84 -16.34
N ALA A 36 -9.16 -7.29 -16.52
CA ALA A 36 -8.53 -8.31 -15.69
C ALA A 36 -8.21 -7.83 -14.26
N GLY A 37 -8.31 -6.52 -13.99
CA GLY A 37 -8.04 -5.95 -12.68
C GLY A 37 -6.55 -5.82 -12.38
N ASN A 38 -5.77 -5.35 -13.33
CA ASN A 38 -4.32 -5.12 -13.22
C ASN A 38 -3.92 -4.24 -12.02
N VAL A 39 -4.82 -3.37 -11.53
CA VAL A 39 -4.62 -2.57 -10.31
C VAL A 39 -4.46 -3.42 -9.05
N TYR A 40 -4.91 -4.68 -9.07
CA TYR A 40 -4.73 -5.59 -7.93
C TYR A 40 -3.38 -6.34 -7.95
N ALA A 41 -2.67 -6.33 -9.08
CA ALA A 41 -1.45 -7.13 -9.26
C ALA A 41 -0.33 -6.76 -8.30
N ASN A 42 -0.25 -5.51 -7.86
CA ASN A 42 0.78 -5.00 -6.95
C ASN A 42 0.26 -4.72 -5.52
N MET A 43 -0.86 -5.34 -5.11
CA MET A 43 -1.41 -5.13 -3.76
C MET A 43 -0.39 -5.46 -2.65
N ASN A 44 0.37 -6.55 -2.80
CA ASN A 44 1.39 -6.91 -1.83
C ASN A 44 2.50 -5.83 -1.73
N GLN A 45 2.91 -5.25 -2.85
CA GLN A 45 3.90 -4.17 -2.85
C GLN A 45 3.39 -2.93 -2.11
N ARG A 46 2.12 -2.57 -2.30
CA ARG A 46 1.51 -1.44 -1.59
C ARG A 46 1.43 -1.68 -0.08
N GLU A 47 1.12 -2.91 0.33
CA GLU A 47 1.15 -3.31 1.74
C GLU A 47 2.57 -3.26 2.32
N GLU A 48 3.60 -3.61 1.55
CA GLU A 48 5.01 -3.47 1.95
C GLU A 48 5.39 -2.00 2.13
N ASP A 49 5.00 -1.11 1.24
CA ASP A 49 5.25 0.34 1.35
C ASP A 49 4.65 0.94 2.63
N ILE A 50 3.43 0.53 2.97
CA ILE A 50 2.77 0.90 4.24
C ILE A 50 3.55 0.34 5.43
N ALA A 51 3.96 -0.93 5.36
CA ALA A 51 4.76 -1.60 6.39
C ALA A 51 6.07 -0.87 6.66
N GLU A 52 6.81 -0.54 5.61
CA GLU A 52 8.08 0.18 5.68
C GLU A 52 7.91 1.55 6.36
N THR A 53 6.79 2.21 6.12
CA THR A 53 6.46 3.48 6.78
C THR A 53 6.41 3.34 8.30
N PHE A 54 5.75 2.27 8.82
CA PHE A 54 5.71 1.99 10.24
C PHE A 54 7.06 1.55 10.79
N GLU A 55 7.79 0.68 10.09
CA GLU A 55 9.10 0.17 10.50
C GLU A 55 10.12 1.30 10.62
N ASN A 56 10.17 2.21 9.65
CA ASN A 56 11.04 3.37 9.68
C ASN A 56 10.72 4.28 10.87
N SER A 57 9.44 4.51 11.15
CA SER A 57 9.00 5.30 12.31
C SER A 57 9.36 4.64 13.63
N LEU A 58 9.16 3.32 13.74
CA LEU A 58 9.51 2.53 14.91
C LEU A 58 11.02 2.54 15.17
N ASN A 59 11.82 2.27 14.15
CA ASN A 59 13.28 2.29 14.23
C ASN A 59 13.82 3.65 14.68
N LEU A 60 13.27 4.74 14.16
CA LEU A 60 13.63 6.10 14.57
C LEU A 60 13.38 6.31 16.06
N MET A 61 12.21 5.88 16.57
CA MET A 61 11.84 6.04 17.97
C MET A 61 12.63 5.14 18.90
N GLN A 62 12.90 3.88 18.51
CA GLN A 62 13.69 2.93 19.30
C GLN A 62 15.16 3.33 19.39
N ASN A 63 15.69 4.05 18.39
CA ASN A 63 17.07 4.52 18.35
C ASN A 63 17.26 5.84 19.10
N SER A 64 16.18 6.58 19.37
CA SER A 64 16.28 7.83 20.13
C SER A 64 16.60 7.56 21.61
N THR A 65 17.36 8.48 22.22
CA THR A 65 17.81 8.36 23.60
C THR A 65 16.63 8.47 24.58
N ASN A 66 16.61 7.57 25.58
CA ASN A 66 15.66 7.63 26.67
C ASN A 66 16.32 8.31 27.87
N ASN A 67 15.72 9.39 28.34
CA ASN A 67 16.21 10.12 29.54
C ASN A 67 15.55 9.65 30.83
N THR A 68 14.54 8.78 30.75
CA THR A 68 13.77 8.26 31.86
C THR A 68 13.55 6.75 31.68
N LYS A 69 13.23 6.06 32.79
CA LYS A 69 12.94 4.62 32.78
C LYS A 69 11.63 4.27 32.05
N GLU A 70 10.73 5.24 31.93
CA GLU A 70 9.50 5.14 31.15
C GLU A 70 9.45 6.28 30.15
N ASN A 71 9.15 5.94 28.90
CA ASN A 71 9.07 6.92 27.81
C ASN A 71 7.85 6.65 26.96
N VAL A 72 7.22 7.74 26.52
CA VAL A 72 6.26 7.74 25.43
C VAL A 72 6.83 8.59 24.32
N LYS A 73 6.93 8.02 23.13
CA LYS A 73 7.42 8.69 21.94
C LYS A 73 6.31 8.68 20.90
N ILE A 74 6.18 9.76 20.18
CA ILE A 74 5.22 9.90 19.10
C ILE A 74 5.97 10.37 17.86
N ASN A 75 5.75 9.68 16.75
CA ASN A 75 6.25 10.05 15.43
C ASN A 75 5.07 10.34 14.51
N ILE A 76 5.07 11.49 13.87
CA ILE A 76 4.13 11.87 12.83
C ILE A 76 4.91 11.88 11.53
N LYS A 77 4.41 11.16 10.52
CA LYS A 77 5.05 11.04 9.22
C LYS A 77 4.10 11.49 8.12
N LYS A 78 4.67 12.19 7.16
CA LYS A 78 4.08 12.39 5.84
C LYS A 78 5.12 11.97 4.81
N GLY A 79 4.74 11.15 3.86
CA GLY A 79 5.61 10.66 2.81
C GLY A 79 4.91 10.60 1.47
N LYS A 80 5.72 10.68 0.41
CA LYS A 80 5.30 10.42 -0.97
C LYS A 80 6.24 9.39 -1.55
N SER A 81 5.70 8.46 -2.31
CA SER A 81 6.47 7.48 -3.07
C SER A 81 5.91 7.40 -4.48
N GLU A 82 6.76 7.02 -5.41
CA GLU A 82 6.42 6.85 -6.81
C GLU A 82 7.06 5.57 -7.32
N THR A 83 6.26 4.70 -7.92
CA THR A 83 6.78 3.55 -8.65
C THR A 83 6.95 3.90 -10.13
N THR A 84 7.86 3.20 -10.80
CA THR A 84 8.02 3.30 -12.25
C THR A 84 6.74 2.89 -12.96
N GLU A 85 6.57 3.39 -14.18
CA GLU A 85 5.47 3.02 -15.05
C GLU A 85 5.51 1.52 -15.39
N ASP A 86 4.38 1.04 -15.86
CA ASP A 86 4.04 -0.32 -16.26
C ASP A 86 5.22 -1.20 -16.68
N THR A 87 5.46 -2.24 -15.90
CA THR A 87 6.41 -3.29 -16.23
C THR A 87 5.66 -4.61 -16.28
N ASP A 88 5.67 -5.28 -17.43
CA ASP A 88 5.02 -6.58 -17.65
C ASP A 88 3.50 -6.63 -17.32
N GLY A 89 2.78 -5.51 -17.56
CA GLY A 89 1.34 -5.42 -17.31
C GLY A 89 0.96 -5.11 -15.86
N VAL A 90 1.94 -4.79 -15.01
CA VAL A 90 1.71 -4.31 -13.65
C VAL A 90 1.69 -2.78 -13.65
N VAL A 91 0.57 -2.19 -13.27
CA VAL A 91 0.38 -0.74 -13.28
C VAL A 91 1.19 -0.10 -12.15
N GLY A 92 1.99 0.93 -12.49
CA GLY A 92 2.67 1.75 -11.51
C GLY A 92 1.68 2.65 -10.73
N TYR A 93 2.15 3.23 -9.64
CA TYR A 93 1.34 4.14 -8.81
C TYR A 93 2.18 5.25 -8.18
N ASN A 94 1.52 6.33 -7.82
CA ASN A 94 2.01 7.31 -6.86
C ASN A 94 1.34 7.05 -5.52
N SER A 95 2.04 7.24 -4.41
CA SER A 95 1.42 7.17 -3.08
C SER A 95 1.70 8.40 -2.24
N GLU A 96 0.70 8.80 -1.47
CA GLU A 96 0.83 9.80 -0.41
C GLU A 96 0.36 9.20 0.91
N THR A 97 1.26 9.11 1.89
CA THR A 97 0.98 8.53 3.21
C THR A 97 1.08 9.58 4.30
N VAL A 98 0.07 9.64 5.15
CA VAL A 98 0.10 10.40 6.41
C VAL A 98 -0.14 9.42 7.55
N GLY A 99 0.69 9.50 8.60
CA GLY A 99 0.55 8.55 9.70
C GLY A 99 1.08 9.06 11.03
N VAL A 100 0.67 8.38 12.06
CA VAL A 100 1.13 8.58 13.44
C VAL A 100 1.45 7.22 14.06
N LEU A 101 2.58 7.14 14.76
CA LEU A 101 2.97 5.97 15.55
C LEU A 101 3.36 6.43 16.95
N ALA A 102 2.76 5.84 17.96
CA ALA A 102 3.11 6.01 19.36
C ALA A 102 3.82 4.76 19.87
N LEU A 103 4.93 4.94 20.58
CA LEU A 103 5.72 3.89 21.23
C LEU A 103 5.84 4.23 22.71
N ARG A 104 5.44 3.30 23.58
CA ARG A 104 5.77 3.35 25.00
C ARG A 104 6.84 2.31 25.32
N GLU A 105 7.91 2.74 25.99
CA GLU A 105 8.99 1.89 26.45
C GLU A 105 9.11 1.96 27.96
N VAL A 106 9.32 0.82 28.61
CA VAL A 106 9.54 0.68 30.06
C VAL A 106 10.80 -0.12 30.28
N GLU A 107 11.79 0.49 30.95
CA GLU A 107 13.01 -0.20 31.39
C GLU A 107 12.70 -1.09 32.60
N ARG A 108 12.65 -2.39 32.38
CA ARG A 108 12.42 -3.37 33.46
C ARG A 108 13.67 -3.63 34.28
N THR A 109 14.82 -3.67 33.64
CA THR A 109 16.16 -3.77 34.23
C THR A 109 17.12 -2.91 33.41
N TYR A 110 18.31 -2.61 33.95
CA TYR A 110 19.33 -1.87 33.19
C TYR A 110 19.74 -2.52 31.87
N LYS A 111 19.38 -3.79 31.64
CA LYS A 111 19.65 -4.53 30.40
C LYS A 111 18.41 -4.73 29.52
N ASN A 112 17.22 -4.65 30.10
CA ASN A 112 16.00 -5.06 29.39
C ASN A 112 14.94 -3.96 29.40
N THR A 113 14.55 -3.54 28.19
CA THR A 113 13.46 -2.61 27.94
C THR A 113 12.35 -3.33 27.19
N PHE A 114 11.14 -3.21 27.70
CA PHE A 114 9.94 -3.71 27.06
C PHE A 114 9.09 -2.53 26.55
N GLY A 115 8.47 -2.68 25.39
CA GLY A 115 7.64 -1.64 24.81
C GLY A 115 6.42 -2.19 24.08
N TYR A 116 5.48 -1.29 23.82
CA TYR A 116 4.37 -1.55 22.92
C TYR A 116 4.10 -0.31 22.07
N SER A 117 3.63 -0.53 20.87
CA SER A 117 3.31 0.53 19.93
C SER A 117 1.89 0.42 19.40
N LEU A 118 1.34 1.58 19.03
CA LEU A 118 0.08 1.73 18.32
C LEU A 118 0.29 2.76 17.23
N GLY A 119 -0.08 2.40 16.00
CA GLY A 119 0.04 3.28 14.84
C GLY A 119 -1.20 3.28 13.99
N TYR A 120 -1.38 4.38 13.26
CA TYR A 120 -2.38 4.56 12.23
C TYR A 120 -1.75 5.26 11.04
N THR A 121 -2.07 4.80 9.83
CA THR A 121 -1.74 5.48 8.58
C THR A 121 -2.97 5.55 7.69
N HIS A 122 -3.08 6.65 6.96
CA HIS A 122 -3.92 6.80 5.79
C HIS A 122 -3.01 6.98 4.58
N THR A 123 -3.19 6.13 3.57
CA THR A 123 -2.41 6.15 2.34
C THR A 123 -3.35 6.23 1.15
N ASN A 124 -3.14 7.21 0.29
CA ASN A 124 -3.78 7.31 -1.01
C ASN A 124 -2.81 6.81 -2.09
N PHE A 125 -3.30 5.95 -2.98
CA PHE A 125 -2.59 5.46 -4.17
C PHE A 125 -3.32 5.94 -5.41
N GLU A 126 -2.61 6.63 -6.29
CA GLU A 126 -3.07 7.04 -7.61
C GLU A 126 -2.41 6.13 -8.65
N PHE A 127 -3.20 5.33 -9.38
CA PHE A 127 -2.68 4.39 -10.36
C PHE A 127 -2.35 5.07 -11.69
N LYS A 128 -1.23 4.66 -12.31
CA LYS A 128 -0.79 5.12 -13.63
C LYS A 128 -1.45 4.30 -14.76
N ASP A 129 -2.70 3.90 -14.55
CA ASP A 129 -3.48 3.08 -15.50
C ASP A 129 -4.05 3.89 -16.68
N GLY A 130 -3.93 5.22 -16.62
CA GLY A 130 -4.50 6.14 -17.58
C GLY A 130 -6.02 6.32 -17.48
N ASN A 131 -6.64 5.75 -16.44
CA ASN A 131 -8.08 5.84 -16.16
C ASN A 131 -8.37 6.59 -14.86
N SER A 132 -7.32 7.10 -14.18
CA SER A 132 -7.43 7.78 -12.89
C SER A 132 -8.10 6.91 -11.83
N SER A 133 -7.70 5.62 -11.77
CA SER A 133 -8.11 4.75 -10.66
C SER A 133 -7.32 5.12 -9.41
N GLU A 134 -7.98 5.04 -8.24
CA GLU A 134 -7.42 5.43 -6.95
C GLU A 134 -7.73 4.36 -5.90
N GLU A 135 -6.91 4.31 -4.86
CA GLU A 135 -7.15 3.48 -3.69
C GLU A 135 -6.80 4.24 -2.42
N ASP A 136 -7.74 4.27 -1.49
CA ASP A 136 -7.53 4.75 -0.13
C ASP A 136 -7.34 3.56 0.81
N VAL A 137 -6.27 3.58 1.61
CA VAL A 137 -5.95 2.53 2.56
C VAL A 137 -5.80 3.12 3.96
N ASP A 138 -6.65 2.66 4.88
CA ASP A 138 -6.55 2.94 6.30
C ASP A 138 -5.94 1.76 7.02
N THR A 139 -4.80 1.96 7.70
CA THR A 139 -4.08 0.89 8.38
C THR A 139 -3.89 1.19 9.86
N ILE A 140 -4.21 0.20 10.70
CA ILE A 140 -3.90 0.21 12.14
C ILE A 140 -2.83 -0.84 12.39
N GLN A 141 -1.78 -0.47 13.13
CA GLN A 141 -0.71 -1.36 13.56
C GLN A 141 -0.61 -1.41 15.08
N LEU A 142 -0.45 -2.63 15.61
CA LEU A 142 -0.09 -2.90 17.01
C LEU A 142 1.27 -3.58 17.04
N GLY A 143 2.08 -3.28 18.07
CA GLY A 143 3.39 -3.90 18.23
C GLY A 143 3.75 -4.16 19.69
N LEU A 144 4.51 -5.24 19.90
CA LEU A 144 5.19 -5.57 21.15
C LEU A 144 6.69 -5.59 20.87
N HIS A 145 7.46 -4.97 21.74
CA HIS A 145 8.88 -4.70 21.53
C HIS A 145 9.68 -5.12 22.75
N ASN A 146 10.82 -5.77 22.51
CA ASN A 146 11.78 -6.06 23.55
C ASN A 146 13.19 -5.70 23.07
N LYS A 147 13.91 -4.96 23.88
CA LYS A 147 15.32 -4.62 23.64
C LYS A 147 16.15 -5.11 24.82
N TYR A 148 17.06 -6.02 24.53
CA TYR A 148 18.05 -6.51 25.49
C TYR A 148 19.43 -5.96 25.14
N ARG A 149 20.09 -5.34 26.11
CA ARG A 149 21.41 -4.75 25.97
C ARG A 149 22.44 -5.54 26.78
N SER A 150 23.48 -6.02 26.13
CA SER A 150 24.73 -6.50 26.72
C SER A 150 25.81 -5.42 26.58
N ASN A 151 27.01 -5.68 27.12
CA ASN A 151 28.14 -4.74 27.00
C ASN A 151 28.51 -4.48 25.53
N ASP A 152 28.48 -5.53 24.69
CA ASP A 152 29.02 -5.51 23.34
C ASP A 152 27.96 -5.63 22.25
N TRP A 153 26.68 -5.89 22.59
CA TRP A 153 25.63 -6.09 21.61
C TRP A 153 24.23 -5.70 22.14
N ILE A 154 23.35 -5.39 21.22
CA ILE A 154 21.95 -5.10 21.47
C ILE A 154 21.09 -6.07 20.64
N LEU A 155 20.25 -6.84 21.31
CA LEU A 155 19.23 -7.66 20.68
C LEU A 155 17.89 -6.92 20.72
N ARG A 156 17.21 -6.85 19.57
CA ARG A 156 15.84 -6.33 19.46
C ARG A 156 14.95 -7.43 18.92
N ASN A 157 13.77 -7.55 19.52
CA ASN A 157 12.72 -8.44 19.07
C ASN A 157 11.46 -7.61 18.95
N ASP A 158 10.90 -7.56 17.77
CA ASP A 158 9.68 -6.85 17.47
C ASP A 158 8.64 -7.82 16.90
N LEU A 159 7.45 -7.81 17.48
CA LEU A 159 6.28 -8.52 16.98
C LEU A 159 5.21 -7.50 16.64
N THR A 160 4.86 -7.38 15.38
CA THR A 160 3.86 -6.42 14.90
C THR A 160 2.74 -7.14 14.17
N GLY A 161 1.52 -6.63 14.33
CA GLY A 161 0.35 -7.04 13.56
C GLY A 161 -0.34 -5.82 12.98
N ARG A 162 -0.82 -5.93 11.73
CA ARG A 162 -1.52 -4.87 11.01
C ARG A 162 -2.86 -5.35 10.48
N VAL A 163 -3.77 -4.40 10.37
CA VAL A 163 -5.04 -4.56 9.67
C VAL A 163 -5.23 -3.34 8.78
N SER A 164 -5.39 -3.59 7.48
CA SER A 164 -5.65 -2.56 6.47
C SER A 164 -7.06 -2.69 5.93
N ILE A 165 -7.70 -1.55 5.68
CA ILE A 165 -9.00 -1.46 5.01
C ILE A 165 -8.73 -0.73 3.69
N HIS A 166 -9.02 -1.42 2.58
CA HIS A 166 -8.80 -0.93 1.23
C HIS A 166 -10.12 -0.47 0.62
N ASN A 167 -10.15 0.73 0.11
CA ASN A 167 -11.25 1.28 -0.66
C ASN A 167 -10.73 1.64 -2.06
N ILE A 168 -11.10 0.84 -3.07
CA ILE A 168 -10.56 0.95 -4.43
C ILE A 168 -11.64 1.48 -5.35
N ASP A 169 -11.42 2.68 -5.89
CA ASP A 169 -12.23 3.29 -6.92
C ASP A 169 -11.56 3.06 -8.29
N ARG A 170 -12.14 2.16 -9.06
CA ARG A 170 -11.64 1.79 -10.37
C ARG A 170 -12.47 2.43 -11.46
N ASN A 171 -11.85 3.30 -12.24
CA ASN A 171 -12.47 3.91 -13.40
C ASN A 171 -12.16 3.10 -14.68
N LEU A 172 -13.22 2.71 -15.38
CA LEU A 172 -13.15 2.09 -16.70
C LEU A 172 -13.58 3.16 -17.72
N ASP A 173 -12.63 3.95 -18.21
CA ASP A 173 -12.94 4.96 -19.24
C ASP A 173 -12.96 4.30 -20.63
N TRP A 174 -14.17 4.18 -21.16
CA TRP A 174 -14.44 3.69 -22.51
C TRP A 174 -14.58 4.82 -23.53
N SER A 175 -14.41 6.10 -23.12
CA SER A 175 -14.71 7.26 -23.96
C SER A 175 -13.74 7.43 -25.13
N ASN A 176 -12.54 6.85 -25.05
CA ASN A 176 -11.50 6.93 -26.09
C ASN A 176 -11.50 5.74 -27.05
N VAL A 177 -12.38 4.76 -26.84
CA VAL A 177 -12.52 3.60 -27.71
C VAL A 177 -13.58 3.95 -28.77
N GLY A 178 -13.15 4.29 -29.99
CA GLY A 178 -14.03 4.53 -31.13
C GLY A 178 -14.18 6.02 -31.54
N ARG A 179 -13.08 6.76 -31.58
CA ARG A 179 -12.97 7.99 -32.39
C ARG A 179 -11.97 7.80 -33.49
#